data_78bb63d8962d6d67edb87d0489d5dc01
#
_entry.id   78bb63d8962d6d67edb87d0489d5dc01
#
_cell.length_a   1.000
_cell.length_b   1.000
_cell.length_c   1.000
_cell.angle_alpha   90.00
_cell.angle_beta   90.00
_cell.angle_gamma   90.00
#
_symmetry.space_group_name_H-M   'P 1'
#
loop_
_entity.id
_entity.type
_entity.pdbx_description
1 polymer ?
#
loop_
_entity_poly.entity_id
_entity_poly.type
_entity_poly.pdbx_seq_one_letter_code
_entity_poly.pdbx_strand_id
1 'polypeptide(L)'
;KALCADASGVLKAETESAVKGLTGSLKIEGAPVVGRTLTAVFKSSDSVPVKYQWYQEGKTPIEGATGETYTVTAADQGKVLTVRVTSDQVAGMLEASTKTVTTAADADMWESAQCTEPANVGGVYMIGTEKELHWFASEVNGGNTAISGKLLNDIALTTDSWYPIGRSGHAYAGTFDGNGKHI
;
A
#
# COMPACT_ATOMS: atom_id res chain seq x y z
N LYS A 1 35.46 -8.90 23.40
CA LYS A 1 36.64 -8.03 23.08
C LYS A 1 37.88 -8.88 23.23
N ALA A 2 38.52 -9.27 22.14
CA ALA A 2 39.83 -9.92 22.16
C ALA A 2 40.91 -8.84 22.24
N LEU A 3 41.72 -8.88 23.23
CA LEU A 3 42.90 -8.04 23.37
C LEU A 3 44.12 -8.88 22.89
N CYS A 4 44.81 -8.41 21.86
CA CYS A 4 46.08 -8.97 21.45
C CYS A 4 47.21 -8.13 22.06
N ALA A 5 48.15 -8.78 22.73
CA ALA A 5 49.38 -8.14 23.16
C ALA A 5 50.44 -8.26 22.06
N ASP A 6 51.24 -7.19 21.85
CA ASP A 6 52.41 -7.26 20.99
C ASP A 6 53.62 -7.95 21.70
N ALA A 7 54.70 -8.13 20.99
CA ALA A 7 55.88 -8.81 21.52
C ALA A 7 56.53 -8.07 22.71
N SER A 8 56.14 -6.86 23.06
CA SER A 8 56.59 -6.08 24.20
C SER A 8 55.60 -6.14 25.39
N GLY A 9 54.51 -6.91 25.29
CA GLY A 9 53.51 -7.07 26.31
C GLY A 9 52.58 -5.87 26.49
N VAL A 10 52.65 -4.88 25.59
CA VAL A 10 51.71 -3.73 25.62
C VAL A 10 50.43 -4.10 24.97
N LEU A 11 49.33 -4.01 25.73
CA LEU A 11 47.99 -4.20 25.18
C LEU A 11 47.62 -3.04 24.25
N LYS A 12 47.53 -3.31 22.97
CA LYS A 12 46.95 -2.37 22.01
C LYS A 12 45.45 -2.58 21.97
N ALA A 13 44.70 -1.54 22.28
CA ALA A 13 43.28 -1.51 21.98
C ALA A 13 43.12 -1.47 20.46
N GLU A 14 42.68 -2.56 19.85
CA GLU A 14 42.17 -2.47 18.49
C GLU A 14 41.00 -1.49 18.52
N THR A 15 41.12 -0.41 17.79
CA THR A 15 39.99 0.46 17.51
C THR A 15 39.02 -0.38 16.71
N GLU A 16 37.93 -0.76 17.36
CA GLU A 16 36.79 -1.38 16.71
C GLU A 16 36.38 -0.42 15.60
N SER A 17 36.76 -0.75 14.35
CA SER A 17 36.27 -0.02 13.20
C SER A 17 34.76 -0.13 13.27
N ALA A 18 34.08 0.99 13.46
CA ALA A 18 32.65 1.04 13.47
C ALA A 18 32.14 0.35 12.21
N VAL A 19 31.50 -0.80 12.34
CA VAL A 19 30.93 -1.51 11.20
C VAL A 19 29.93 -0.56 10.57
N LYS A 20 30.27 -0.06 9.38
CA LYS A 20 29.39 0.84 8.65
C LYS A 20 28.08 0.10 8.39
N GLY A 21 26.99 0.63 8.91
CA GLY A 21 25.64 0.07 8.67
C GLY A 21 25.14 0.40 7.26
N LEU A 22 24.22 -0.41 6.75
CA LEU A 22 23.53 -0.11 5.52
C LEU A 22 22.71 1.17 5.69
N THR A 23 23.02 2.20 4.89
CA THR A 23 22.34 3.50 4.93
C THR A 23 21.61 3.78 3.62
N GLY A 24 20.57 4.61 3.69
CA GLY A 24 19.81 4.98 2.51
C GLY A 24 18.32 5.07 2.78
N SER A 25 17.55 5.15 1.70
CA SER A 25 16.09 5.12 1.73
C SER A 25 15.58 3.95 0.90
N LEU A 26 14.55 3.29 1.41
CA LEU A 26 13.84 2.23 0.72
C LEU A 26 12.35 2.60 0.65
N LYS A 27 11.77 2.51 -0.53
CA LYS A 27 10.33 2.67 -0.74
C LYS A 27 9.82 1.62 -1.71
N ILE A 28 8.52 1.35 -1.66
CA ILE A 28 7.84 0.50 -2.63
C ILE A 28 7.05 1.41 -3.57
N GLU A 29 7.22 1.21 -4.87
CA GLU A 29 6.41 1.81 -5.93
C GLU A 29 5.49 0.76 -6.55
N GLY A 30 4.34 1.20 -7.03
CA GLY A 30 3.28 0.34 -7.55
C GLY A 30 2.13 0.17 -6.56
N ALA A 31 0.98 -0.27 -7.06
CA ALA A 31 -0.20 -0.54 -6.26
C ALA A 31 -0.16 -1.98 -5.72
N PRO A 32 -0.45 -2.22 -4.42
CA PRO A 32 -0.50 -3.56 -3.83
C PRO A 32 -1.79 -4.29 -4.22
N VAL A 33 -1.87 -4.68 -5.47
CA VAL A 33 -3.04 -5.26 -6.12
C VAL A 33 -2.66 -6.59 -6.77
N VAL A 34 -3.48 -7.62 -6.57
CA VAL A 34 -3.26 -8.94 -7.18
C VAL A 34 -3.08 -8.82 -8.69
N GLY A 35 -2.00 -9.38 -9.21
CA GLY A 35 -1.60 -9.35 -10.62
C GLY A 35 -0.75 -8.14 -11.02
N ARG A 36 -0.58 -7.12 -10.16
CA ARG A 36 0.31 -5.97 -10.42
C ARG A 36 1.71 -6.21 -9.86
N THR A 37 2.68 -5.52 -10.44
CA THR A 37 4.08 -5.58 -10.01
C THR A 37 4.41 -4.42 -9.08
N LEU A 38 5.03 -4.75 -7.96
CA LEU A 38 5.64 -3.81 -7.03
C LEU A 38 7.13 -3.70 -7.33
N THR A 39 7.70 -2.52 -7.13
CA THR A 39 9.13 -2.26 -7.29
C THR A 39 9.69 -1.68 -5.99
N ALA A 40 10.73 -2.31 -5.47
CA ALA A 40 11.50 -1.81 -4.33
C ALA A 40 12.53 -0.80 -4.81
N VAL A 41 12.32 0.47 -4.53
CA VAL A 41 13.26 1.53 -4.91
C VAL A 41 14.20 1.83 -3.75
N PHE A 42 15.39 1.28 -3.82
CA PHE A 42 16.47 1.53 -2.87
C PHE A 42 17.40 2.63 -3.39
N LYS A 43 17.67 3.63 -2.57
CA LYS A 43 18.63 4.70 -2.84
C LYS A 43 19.61 4.82 -1.69
N SER A 44 20.89 4.67 -1.97
CA SER A 44 21.99 4.85 -1.00
C SER A 44 23.12 5.63 -1.64
N SER A 45 23.86 6.37 -0.82
CA SER A 45 25.15 6.93 -1.20
C SER A 45 26.26 5.88 -1.21
N ASP A 46 26.01 4.73 -0.62
CA ASP A 46 26.94 3.62 -0.52
C ASP A 46 26.82 2.71 -1.73
N SER A 47 27.89 2.55 -2.49
CA SER A 47 27.94 1.63 -3.64
C SER A 47 28.22 0.20 -3.17
N VAL A 48 27.30 -0.37 -2.38
CA VAL A 48 27.38 -1.75 -1.90
C VAL A 48 26.36 -2.63 -2.60
N PRO A 49 26.70 -3.86 -2.97
CA PRO A 49 25.73 -4.82 -3.47
C PRO A 49 24.66 -5.11 -2.42
N VAL A 50 23.41 -5.16 -2.84
CA VAL A 50 22.29 -5.43 -1.94
C VAL A 50 21.51 -6.64 -2.39
N LYS A 51 20.83 -7.26 -1.43
CA LYS A 51 19.91 -8.37 -1.61
C LYS A 51 18.53 -7.95 -1.18
N TYR A 52 17.52 -8.39 -1.92
CA TYR A 52 16.10 -8.17 -1.61
C TYR A 52 15.48 -9.45 -1.13
N GLN A 53 14.51 -9.35 -0.25
CA GLN A 53 13.60 -10.43 0.10
C GLN A 53 12.24 -9.83 0.44
N TRP A 54 11.20 -10.36 -0.18
CA TRP A 54 9.81 -9.99 0.11
C TRP A 54 9.20 -10.91 1.17
N TYR A 55 8.32 -10.36 1.99
CA TYR A 55 7.67 -11.04 3.10
C TYR A 55 6.17 -10.74 3.11
N GLN A 56 5.38 -11.68 3.61
CA GLN A 56 4.00 -11.45 4.04
C GLN A 56 3.99 -11.09 5.53
N GLU A 57 3.18 -10.09 5.90
CA GLU A 57 3.01 -9.61 7.28
C GLU A 57 4.35 -9.27 7.99
N GLY A 58 5.37 -8.90 7.24
CA GLY A 58 6.71 -8.62 7.75
C GLY A 58 7.44 -9.80 8.42
N LYS A 59 6.86 -11.00 8.37
CA LYS A 59 7.36 -12.18 9.11
C LYS A 59 7.67 -13.38 8.23
N THR A 60 6.78 -13.71 7.30
CA THR A 60 6.89 -14.92 6.48
C THR A 60 7.57 -14.60 5.16
N PRO A 61 8.79 -15.09 4.90
CA PRO A 61 9.45 -14.87 3.62
C PRO A 61 8.66 -15.53 2.49
N ILE A 62 8.53 -14.80 1.39
CA ILE A 62 7.91 -15.34 0.17
C ILE A 62 9.01 -16.07 -0.60
N GLU A 63 8.86 -17.37 -0.80
CA GLU A 63 9.84 -18.20 -1.46
C GLU A 63 10.11 -17.70 -2.89
N GLY A 64 11.39 -17.56 -3.25
CA GLY A 64 11.83 -17.09 -4.57
C GLY A 64 11.64 -15.58 -4.82
N ALA A 65 10.99 -14.84 -3.92
CA ALA A 65 10.77 -13.40 -4.07
C ALA A 65 12.00 -12.60 -3.59
N THR A 66 13.12 -12.72 -4.31
CA THR A 66 14.43 -12.12 -3.99
C THR A 66 14.84 -11.02 -4.96
N GLY A 67 13.96 -10.63 -5.87
CA GLY A 67 14.19 -9.55 -6.83
C GLY A 67 13.83 -8.18 -6.31
N GLU A 68 14.31 -7.14 -6.98
CA GLU A 68 13.87 -5.77 -6.78
C GLU A 68 12.37 -5.60 -7.05
N THR A 69 11.82 -6.44 -7.92
CA THR A 69 10.39 -6.45 -8.24
C THR A 69 9.71 -7.70 -7.69
N TYR A 70 8.43 -7.55 -7.38
CA TYR A 70 7.56 -8.65 -6.97
C TYR A 70 6.18 -8.51 -7.61
N THR A 71 5.70 -9.55 -8.27
CA THR A 71 4.32 -9.59 -8.79
C THR A 71 3.39 -10.15 -7.72
N VAL A 72 2.44 -9.33 -7.31
CA VAL A 72 1.46 -9.67 -6.26
C VAL A 72 0.59 -10.83 -6.72
N THR A 73 0.47 -11.84 -5.88
CA THR A 73 -0.32 -13.06 -6.17
C THR A 73 -1.65 -13.07 -5.40
N ALA A 74 -2.55 -13.97 -5.77
CA ALA A 74 -3.81 -14.16 -5.03
C ALA A 74 -3.57 -14.62 -3.56
N ALA A 75 -2.45 -15.27 -3.28
CA ALA A 75 -2.08 -15.70 -1.91
C ALA A 75 -1.71 -14.53 -0.99
N ASP A 76 -1.48 -13.34 -1.56
CA ASP A 76 -1.13 -12.12 -0.83
C ASP A 76 -2.35 -11.29 -0.46
N GLN A 77 -3.52 -11.61 -1.03
CA GLN A 77 -4.76 -10.85 -0.78
C GLN A 77 -5.05 -10.74 0.72
N GLY A 78 -5.38 -9.53 1.16
CA GLY A 78 -5.68 -9.21 2.56
C GLY A 78 -4.44 -9.07 3.46
N LYS A 79 -3.23 -9.24 2.92
CA LYS A 79 -1.97 -9.16 3.67
C LYS A 79 -1.20 -7.89 3.35
N VAL A 80 -0.31 -7.50 4.26
CA VAL A 80 0.69 -6.47 4.04
C VAL A 80 1.96 -7.12 3.49
N LEU A 81 2.50 -6.59 2.41
CA LEU A 81 3.78 -7.01 1.86
C LEU A 81 4.90 -6.11 2.35
N THR A 82 6.01 -6.71 2.73
CA THR A 82 7.21 -5.99 3.19
C THR A 82 8.39 -6.45 2.38
N VAL A 83 9.21 -5.51 1.89
CA VAL A 83 10.51 -5.83 1.29
C VAL A 83 11.61 -5.45 2.26
N ARG A 84 12.59 -6.31 2.41
CA ARG A 84 13.84 -6.06 3.15
C ARG A 84 15.01 -6.01 2.20
N VAL A 85 15.89 -5.06 2.47
CA VAL A 85 17.17 -4.90 1.77
C VAL A 85 18.29 -5.11 2.76
N THR A 86 19.22 -5.98 2.42
CA THR A 86 20.40 -6.33 3.20
C THR A 86 21.65 -6.31 2.31
N SER A 87 22.83 -6.32 2.91
CA SER A 87 24.10 -6.46 2.21
C SER A 87 25.01 -7.44 2.96
N ASP A 88 25.83 -8.19 2.22
CA ASP A 88 26.86 -9.02 2.83
C ASP A 88 28.11 -8.23 3.24
N GLN A 89 28.23 -6.99 2.76
CA GLN A 89 29.42 -6.15 2.99
C GLN A 89 29.26 -5.19 4.17
N VAL A 90 28.03 -4.88 4.56
CA VAL A 90 27.72 -3.96 5.66
C VAL A 90 26.60 -4.52 6.52
N ALA A 91 26.64 -4.23 7.81
CA ALA A 91 25.61 -4.70 8.75
C ALA A 91 24.31 -3.90 8.60
N GLY A 92 23.21 -4.49 9.06
CA GLY A 92 21.91 -3.83 9.12
C GLY A 92 21.00 -4.19 7.94
N MET A 93 19.78 -3.69 8.01
CA MET A 93 18.77 -3.85 6.98
C MET A 93 17.88 -2.61 6.91
N LEU A 94 17.27 -2.41 5.75
CA LEU A 94 16.18 -1.46 5.56
C LEU A 94 14.92 -2.23 5.16
N GLU A 95 13.77 -1.76 5.59
CA GLU A 95 12.50 -2.35 5.20
C GLU A 95 11.48 -1.29 4.80
N ALA A 96 10.59 -1.67 3.90
CA ALA A 96 9.43 -0.90 3.49
C ALA A 96 8.22 -1.83 3.35
N SER A 97 7.03 -1.31 3.66
CA SER A 97 5.80 -2.10 3.60
C SER A 97 4.74 -1.40 2.76
N THR A 98 3.87 -2.19 2.15
CA THR A 98 2.70 -1.72 1.41
C THR A 98 1.53 -1.42 2.36
N LYS A 99 0.45 -0.89 1.81
CA LYS A 99 -0.89 -1.07 2.38
C LYS A 99 -1.33 -2.52 2.17
N THR A 100 -2.47 -2.90 2.75
CA THR A 100 -3.06 -4.22 2.52
C THR A 100 -3.29 -4.49 1.03
N VAL A 101 -2.93 -5.67 0.59
CA VAL A 101 -3.14 -6.12 -0.80
C VAL A 101 -4.62 -6.28 -1.08
N THR A 102 -5.08 -5.70 -2.17
CA THR A 102 -6.46 -5.80 -2.66
C THR A 102 -6.54 -6.61 -3.96
N THR A 103 -7.74 -6.99 -4.35
CA THR A 103 -7.98 -7.56 -5.69
C THR A 103 -7.98 -6.46 -6.75
N ALA A 104 -7.86 -6.83 -8.03
CA ALA A 104 -8.02 -5.86 -9.12
C ALA A 104 -9.41 -5.20 -9.08
N ALA A 105 -10.45 -5.95 -8.72
CA ALA A 105 -11.80 -5.42 -8.56
C ALA A 105 -11.93 -4.41 -7.42
N ASP A 106 -11.11 -4.54 -6.35
CA ASP A 106 -11.09 -3.59 -5.23
C ASP A 106 -10.17 -2.39 -5.51
N ALA A 107 -9.16 -2.58 -6.35
CA ALA A 107 -8.21 -1.54 -6.72
C ALA A 107 -8.73 -0.59 -7.80
N ASP A 108 -9.72 -1.04 -8.57
CA ASP A 108 -10.41 -0.21 -9.56
C ASP A 108 -11.40 0.77 -8.92
N MET A 109 -11.42 0.88 -7.58
CA MET A 109 -12.13 1.96 -6.90
C MET A 109 -11.33 3.27 -7.00
N TRP A 110 -12.05 4.38 -7.02
CA TRP A 110 -11.43 5.70 -7.16
C TRP A 110 -10.39 5.98 -6.08
N GLU A 111 -9.31 6.64 -6.45
CA GLU A 111 -8.32 7.16 -5.52
C GLU A 111 -8.98 8.11 -4.51
N SER A 112 -8.47 8.16 -3.28
CA SER A 112 -9.03 9.03 -2.23
C SER A 112 -9.11 10.51 -2.63
N ALA A 113 -8.23 10.98 -3.53
CA ALA A 113 -8.26 12.32 -4.09
C ALA A 113 -9.47 12.59 -5.00
N GLN A 114 -10.11 11.51 -5.52
CA GLN A 114 -11.29 11.58 -6.37
C GLN A 114 -12.59 11.41 -5.57
N CYS A 115 -12.49 11.21 -4.25
CA CYS A 115 -13.61 10.97 -3.36
C CYS A 115 -13.71 12.09 -2.33
N THR A 116 -14.93 12.52 -2.02
CA THR A 116 -15.24 13.45 -0.94
C THR A 116 -16.46 12.93 -0.21
N GLU A 117 -16.36 12.76 1.12
CA GLU A 117 -17.50 12.33 1.93
C GLU A 117 -18.62 13.39 1.88
N PRO A 118 -19.83 13.02 1.44
CA PRO A 118 -20.97 13.93 1.44
C PRO A 118 -21.51 14.16 2.86
N ALA A 119 -22.18 15.29 3.06
CA ALA A 119 -22.84 15.57 4.32
C ALA A 119 -23.90 14.49 4.62
N ASN A 120 -23.90 13.97 5.85
CA ASN A 120 -24.90 13.02 6.33
C ASN A 120 -25.98 13.79 7.12
N VAL A 121 -27.23 13.72 6.66
CA VAL A 121 -28.36 14.37 7.32
C VAL A 121 -29.41 13.32 7.67
N GLY A 122 -29.52 13.00 8.96
CA GLY A 122 -30.50 12.02 9.45
C GLY A 122 -30.28 10.61 8.91
N GLY A 123 -29.05 10.20 8.60
CA GLY A 123 -28.70 8.89 8.06
C GLY A 123 -28.72 8.82 6.52
N VAL A 124 -28.96 9.95 5.84
CA VAL A 124 -28.95 10.04 4.38
C VAL A 124 -27.77 10.90 3.92
N TYR A 125 -26.94 10.39 3.02
CA TYR A 125 -25.84 11.10 2.42
C TYR A 125 -26.30 12.02 1.28
N MET A 126 -26.00 13.31 1.39
CA MET A 126 -26.47 14.36 0.50
C MET A 126 -25.44 14.61 -0.62
N ILE A 127 -25.68 14.03 -1.78
CA ILE A 127 -24.72 13.92 -2.89
C ILE A 127 -25.00 15.04 -3.89
N GLY A 128 -24.06 16.01 -4.01
CA GLY A 128 -24.17 17.16 -4.91
C GLY A 128 -23.09 17.26 -5.96
N THR A 129 -22.04 16.41 -5.90
CA THR A 129 -20.89 16.44 -6.78
C THR A 129 -20.46 15.05 -7.22
N GLU A 130 -19.70 14.96 -8.34
CA GLU A 130 -19.11 13.71 -8.82
C GLU A 130 -18.24 13.04 -7.75
N LYS A 131 -17.42 13.81 -7.01
CA LYS A 131 -16.54 13.27 -5.96
C LYS A 131 -17.31 12.67 -4.78
N GLU A 132 -18.44 13.24 -4.43
CA GLU A 132 -19.33 12.70 -3.40
C GLU A 132 -20.06 11.45 -3.87
N LEU A 133 -20.42 11.40 -5.15
CA LEU A 133 -20.99 10.19 -5.76
C LEU A 133 -19.96 9.06 -5.82
N HIS A 134 -18.69 9.36 -6.14
CA HIS A 134 -17.59 8.42 -6.08
C HIS A 134 -17.38 7.86 -4.67
N TRP A 135 -17.40 8.73 -3.67
CA TRP A 135 -17.28 8.31 -2.27
C TRP A 135 -18.41 7.35 -1.89
N PHE A 136 -19.65 7.69 -2.21
CA PHE A 136 -20.82 6.87 -1.92
C PHE A 136 -20.73 5.49 -2.58
N ALA A 137 -20.36 5.44 -3.86
CA ALA A 137 -20.16 4.18 -4.58
C ALA A 137 -19.01 3.35 -3.96
N SER A 138 -17.93 3.99 -3.53
CA SER A 138 -16.80 3.34 -2.89
C SER A 138 -17.18 2.71 -1.55
N GLU A 139 -17.98 3.41 -0.74
CA GLU A 139 -18.49 2.90 0.54
C GLU A 139 -19.36 1.65 0.34
N VAL A 140 -20.31 1.70 -0.59
CA VAL A 140 -21.16 0.56 -0.92
C VAL A 140 -20.33 -0.62 -1.42
N ASN A 141 -19.40 -0.36 -2.35
CA ASN A 141 -18.53 -1.38 -2.93
C ASN A 141 -17.48 -1.91 -1.94
N GLY A 142 -17.16 -1.14 -0.90
CA GLY A 142 -16.33 -1.53 0.24
C GLY A 142 -17.06 -2.39 1.28
N GLY A 143 -18.39 -2.57 1.14
CA GLY A 143 -19.19 -3.41 2.03
C GLY A 143 -20.22 -2.67 2.89
N ASN A 144 -20.23 -1.33 2.87
CA ASN A 144 -21.25 -0.52 3.57
C ASN A 144 -22.54 -0.42 2.74
N THR A 145 -23.15 -1.57 2.46
CA THR A 145 -24.18 -1.73 1.43
C THR A 145 -25.54 -1.12 1.79
N ALA A 146 -25.80 -0.80 3.06
CA ALA A 146 -27.10 -0.35 3.56
C ALA A 146 -27.22 1.18 3.71
N ILE A 147 -26.20 1.96 3.35
CA ILE A 147 -26.24 3.42 3.41
C ILE A 147 -27.26 3.98 2.43
N SER A 148 -27.87 5.12 2.78
CA SER A 148 -28.85 5.81 1.94
C SER A 148 -28.28 7.10 1.39
N GLY A 149 -28.57 7.40 0.13
CA GLY A 149 -28.11 8.59 -0.57
C GLY A 149 -29.23 9.35 -1.25
N LYS A 150 -29.04 10.66 -1.40
CA LYS A 150 -29.95 11.56 -2.13
C LYS A 150 -29.18 12.52 -3.00
N LEU A 151 -29.55 12.64 -4.28
CA LEU A 151 -28.97 13.64 -5.17
C LEU A 151 -29.50 15.04 -4.86
N LEU A 152 -28.59 16.00 -4.81
CA LEU A 152 -28.89 17.42 -4.65
C LEU A 152 -28.90 18.17 -5.99
N ASN A 153 -28.04 17.77 -6.91
CA ASN A 153 -27.82 18.42 -8.21
C ASN A 153 -27.78 17.36 -9.31
N ASP A 154 -27.92 17.80 -10.56
CA ASP A 154 -27.45 17.03 -11.70
C ASP A 154 -25.93 16.89 -11.63
N ILE A 155 -25.42 15.69 -11.89
CA ILE A 155 -24.00 15.38 -11.78
C ILE A 155 -23.49 14.94 -13.16
N ALA A 156 -22.58 15.73 -13.73
CA ALA A 156 -21.84 15.32 -14.93
C ALA A 156 -20.63 14.46 -14.50
N LEU A 157 -20.54 13.25 -15.02
CA LEU A 157 -19.37 12.41 -14.86
C LEU A 157 -18.29 12.86 -15.83
N THR A 158 -17.14 13.26 -15.29
CA THR A 158 -15.99 13.75 -16.07
C THR A 158 -14.86 12.72 -16.12
N THR A 159 -14.98 11.64 -15.38
CA THR A 159 -14.02 10.54 -15.37
C THR A 159 -14.41 9.50 -16.42
N ASP A 160 -13.42 8.96 -17.14
CA ASP A 160 -13.62 7.94 -18.18
C ASP A 160 -14.06 6.57 -17.59
N SER A 161 -14.01 6.41 -16.30
CA SER A 161 -14.33 5.15 -15.61
C SER A 161 -15.38 5.38 -14.54
N TRP A 162 -16.55 4.80 -14.73
CA TRP A 162 -17.60 4.72 -13.72
C TRP A 162 -17.67 3.32 -13.12
N TYR A 163 -17.70 3.23 -11.80
CA TYR A 163 -17.92 1.98 -11.07
C TYR A 163 -19.34 1.98 -10.51
N PRO A 164 -20.20 1.02 -10.92
CA PRO A 164 -21.57 0.95 -10.46
C PRO A 164 -21.67 0.90 -8.93
N ILE A 165 -22.73 1.48 -8.39
CA ILE A 165 -23.08 1.36 -6.97
C ILE A 165 -23.58 -0.07 -6.73
N GLY A 166 -22.82 -0.82 -5.93
CA GLY A 166 -23.05 -2.25 -5.71
C GLY A 166 -22.33 -3.14 -6.74
N ARG A 167 -21.67 -4.18 -6.26
CA ARG A 167 -20.94 -5.16 -7.06
C ARG A 167 -21.18 -6.58 -6.55
N SER A 168 -20.63 -7.58 -7.25
CA SER A 168 -20.67 -8.98 -6.80
C SER A 168 -20.12 -9.11 -5.38
N GLY A 169 -20.89 -9.69 -4.48
CA GLY A 169 -20.56 -9.82 -3.05
C GLY A 169 -20.92 -8.59 -2.19
N HIS A 170 -21.18 -7.42 -2.80
CA HIS A 170 -21.56 -6.18 -2.12
C HIS A 170 -22.77 -5.53 -2.81
N ALA A 171 -23.85 -6.30 -2.95
CA ALA A 171 -25.07 -5.79 -3.55
C ALA A 171 -25.65 -4.64 -2.70
N TYR A 172 -26.00 -3.53 -3.36
CA TYR A 172 -26.58 -2.38 -2.68
C TYR A 172 -27.95 -2.73 -2.08
N ALA A 173 -28.14 -2.44 -0.82
CA ALA A 173 -29.34 -2.73 -0.04
C ALA A 173 -29.95 -1.48 0.63
N GLY A 174 -29.38 -0.30 0.39
CA GLY A 174 -29.88 0.98 0.90
C GLY A 174 -30.96 1.59 0.00
N THR A 175 -31.28 2.86 0.27
CA THR A 175 -32.16 3.68 -0.56
C THR A 175 -31.40 4.76 -1.27
N PHE A 176 -31.58 4.90 -2.59
CA PHE A 176 -31.00 5.98 -3.37
C PHE A 176 -32.12 6.82 -3.99
N ASP A 177 -32.27 8.07 -3.49
CA ASP A 177 -33.25 9.04 -3.97
C ASP A 177 -32.59 9.92 -5.05
N GLY A 178 -32.98 9.72 -6.29
CA GLY A 178 -32.53 10.56 -7.41
C GLY A 178 -33.09 11.99 -7.37
N ASN A 179 -34.15 12.26 -6.56
CA ASN A 179 -34.70 13.60 -6.32
C ASN A 179 -34.95 14.40 -7.61
N GLY A 180 -35.34 13.73 -8.68
CA GLY A 180 -35.56 14.33 -10.00
C GLY A 180 -34.29 14.84 -10.70
N LYS A 181 -33.12 14.41 -10.27
CA LYS A 181 -31.80 14.77 -10.83
C LYS A 181 -31.26 13.68 -11.74
N HIS A 182 -30.29 14.04 -12.57
CA HIS A 182 -29.67 13.18 -13.57
C HIS A 182 -28.19 12.98 -13.25
N ILE A 183 -27.67 11.82 -13.67
CA ILE A 183 -26.24 11.48 -13.67
C ILE A 183 -25.81 11.20 -15.11
#